data_9df67c7e94afc7ef69235f44f250303a
#
_entry.id   9df67c7e94afc7ef69235f44f250303a
#
_cell.length_a   1.000
_cell.length_b   1.000
_cell.length_c   1.000
_cell.angle_alpha   90.00
_cell.angle_beta   90.00
_cell.angle_gamma   90.00
#
_symmetry.space_group_name_H-M   'P 1'
#
loop_
_entity.id
_entity.type
_entity.pdbx_description
1 polymer ?
#
loop_
_entity_poly.entity_id
_entity_poly.type
_entity_poly.pdbx_seq_one_letter_code
_entity_poly.pdbx_strand_id
1 'polypeptide(L)'
;MPRLFKNLLHCIWFNLSFIIASDQYWQQSVDYDMNVTLIDSVRQLACSSTIMYKNNSPDKLNDIFIHLYPNAFQLGSVKSRDYLNGYGRESRAAYFKDGLDGYESKIHVRNLTIAKNDNFISDNFEIDDTVLRAKLKQPLLPGEKLRIDIDWNHHVGGMVERAGYYEGQYNMAQWYPKVAAYDKEGWHADPFHAEGEFYGEFGNFKVTFE
;
A
#
# COMPACT_ATOMS: atom_id res chain seq x y z
N MET A 1 14.28 83.48 -20.76
CA MET A 1 14.81 82.38 -19.93
C MET A 1 13.69 81.35 -19.69
N PRO A 2 13.68 80.23 -20.35
CA PRO A 2 12.71 79.14 -20.03
C PRO A 2 13.39 78.08 -19.15
N ARG A 3 12.70 77.76 -18.07
CA ARG A 3 13.09 76.69 -17.15
C ARG A 3 12.82 75.29 -17.77
N LEU A 4 13.83 74.46 -17.88
CA LEU A 4 13.74 73.07 -18.26
C LEU A 4 13.16 72.27 -17.09
N PHE A 5 11.98 71.69 -17.27
CA PHE A 5 11.43 70.65 -16.40
C PHE A 5 12.05 69.26 -16.81
N LYS A 6 12.92 68.72 -15.99
CA LYS A 6 13.39 67.38 -16.10
C LYS A 6 12.33 66.43 -15.53
N ASN A 7 11.62 65.74 -16.41
CA ASN A 7 10.78 64.63 -16.03
C ASN A 7 11.65 63.39 -15.76
N LEU A 8 11.74 63.04 -14.48
CA LEU A 8 12.38 61.79 -14.05
C LEU A 8 11.33 60.68 -14.16
N LEU A 9 11.36 59.89 -15.24
CA LEU A 9 10.59 58.67 -15.36
C LEU A 9 11.25 57.61 -14.48
N HIS A 10 10.64 57.32 -13.34
CA HIS A 10 10.97 56.14 -12.54
C HIS A 10 10.32 54.93 -13.20
N CYS A 11 11.08 54.16 -13.95
CA CYS A 11 10.68 52.80 -14.39
C CYS A 11 10.71 51.89 -13.18
N ILE A 12 9.55 51.65 -12.59
CA ILE A 12 9.37 50.60 -11.60
C ILE A 12 9.34 49.29 -12.38
N TRP A 13 10.45 48.54 -12.33
CA TRP A 13 10.49 47.15 -12.81
C TRP A 13 9.74 46.30 -11.81
N PHE A 14 8.51 45.94 -12.12
CA PHE A 14 7.79 44.88 -11.44
C PHE A 14 8.40 43.54 -11.88
N ASN A 15 9.32 43.00 -11.07
CA ASN A 15 9.77 41.60 -11.24
C ASN A 15 8.61 40.71 -10.84
N LEU A 16 7.76 40.38 -11.80
CA LEU A 16 6.79 39.30 -11.65
C LEU A 16 7.57 37.99 -11.75
N SER A 17 8.10 37.52 -10.62
CA SER A 17 8.62 36.17 -10.50
C SER A 17 7.43 35.23 -10.66
N PHE A 18 7.23 34.73 -11.89
CA PHE A 18 6.41 33.55 -12.10
C PHE A 18 7.11 32.41 -11.37
N ILE A 19 6.64 32.10 -10.16
CA ILE A 19 6.90 30.80 -9.54
C ILE A 19 6.13 29.83 -10.44
N ILE A 20 6.81 29.29 -11.45
CA ILE A 20 6.36 28.07 -12.10
C ILE A 20 6.51 27.03 -10.98
N ALA A 21 5.42 26.73 -10.30
CA ALA A 21 5.33 25.51 -9.52
C ALA A 21 5.52 24.39 -10.57
N SER A 22 6.76 23.96 -10.79
CA SER A 22 7.00 22.71 -11.45
C SER A 22 6.32 21.69 -10.58
N ASP A 23 5.37 20.91 -11.13
CA ASP A 23 4.90 19.68 -10.53
C ASP A 23 6.14 18.81 -10.35
N GLN A 24 6.83 19.02 -9.24
CA GLN A 24 8.04 18.28 -8.96
C GLN A 24 7.59 16.83 -8.71
N TYR A 25 7.96 15.95 -9.64
CA TYR A 25 7.72 14.52 -9.46
C TYR A 25 8.30 14.07 -8.13
N TRP A 26 7.50 13.39 -7.34
CA TRP A 26 7.90 12.77 -6.09
C TRP A 26 7.36 11.34 -6.04
N GLN A 27 7.99 10.51 -5.29
CA GLN A 27 7.61 9.14 -5.03
C GLN A 27 7.88 8.83 -3.57
N GLN A 28 6.98 8.10 -2.94
CA GLN A 28 7.15 7.65 -1.57
C GLN A 28 8.33 6.69 -1.47
N SER A 29 8.92 6.58 -0.28
CA SER A 29 9.99 5.62 -0.02
C SER A 29 9.52 4.62 1.02
N VAL A 30 9.70 3.33 0.72
CA VAL A 30 9.29 2.25 1.60
C VAL A 30 10.41 1.22 1.68
N ASP A 31 10.85 0.92 2.91
CA ASP A 31 11.80 -0.15 3.18
C ASP A 31 11.13 -1.23 4.01
N TYR A 32 11.29 -2.49 3.63
CA TYR A 32 10.73 -3.66 4.31
C TYR A 32 11.84 -4.54 4.90
N ASP A 33 11.76 -4.87 6.18
CA ASP A 33 12.56 -5.92 6.82
C ASP A 33 11.57 -6.97 7.36
N MET A 34 11.60 -8.17 6.79
CA MET A 34 10.61 -9.22 7.05
C MET A 34 11.29 -10.50 7.50
N ASN A 35 10.75 -11.12 8.56
CA ASN A 35 11.09 -12.45 8.98
C ASN A 35 9.89 -13.38 8.73
N VAL A 36 10.15 -14.52 8.12
CA VAL A 36 9.13 -15.44 7.62
C VAL A 36 9.48 -16.86 8.01
N THR A 37 8.59 -17.52 8.74
CA THR A 37 8.69 -18.95 9.06
C THR A 37 7.59 -19.70 8.30
N LEU A 38 7.97 -20.69 7.49
CA LEU A 38 7.01 -21.59 6.83
C LEU A 38 6.63 -22.75 7.75
N ILE A 39 5.35 -22.86 8.06
CA ILE A 39 4.76 -24.00 8.77
C ILE A 39 4.03 -24.88 7.73
N ASP A 40 4.81 -25.74 7.05
CA ASP A 40 4.35 -26.53 5.91
C ASP A 40 3.16 -27.44 6.24
N SER A 41 3.15 -28.03 7.45
CA SER A 41 2.09 -28.96 7.89
C SER A 41 0.67 -28.36 7.85
N VAL A 42 0.56 -27.02 7.92
CA VAL A 42 -0.71 -26.27 7.90
C VAL A 42 -0.75 -25.22 6.80
N ARG A 43 0.23 -25.22 5.89
CA ARG A 43 0.35 -24.25 4.79
C ARG A 43 0.24 -22.81 5.26
N GLN A 44 1.01 -22.48 6.29
CA GLN A 44 0.95 -21.15 6.90
C GLN A 44 2.32 -20.50 6.95
N LEU A 45 2.37 -19.21 6.67
CA LEU A 45 3.50 -18.35 7.02
C LEU A 45 3.20 -17.65 8.35
N ALA A 46 4.14 -17.73 9.28
CA ALA A 46 4.17 -16.88 10.47
C ALA A 46 5.22 -15.78 10.24
N CYS A 47 4.80 -14.52 10.31
CA CYS A 47 5.60 -13.42 9.84
C CYS A 47 5.63 -12.26 10.83
N SER A 48 6.74 -11.53 10.79
CA SER A 48 6.86 -10.18 11.35
C SER A 48 7.54 -9.27 10.33
N SER A 49 7.15 -8.01 10.31
CA SER A 49 7.75 -7.00 9.43
C SER A 49 7.94 -5.68 10.15
N THR A 50 9.09 -5.07 9.92
CA THR A 50 9.31 -3.65 10.18
C THR A 50 9.32 -2.92 8.84
N ILE A 51 8.42 -1.96 8.68
CA ILE A 51 8.28 -1.16 7.47
C ILE A 51 8.65 0.29 7.81
N MET A 52 9.63 0.83 7.11
CA MET A 52 9.99 2.25 7.19
C MET A 52 9.36 2.98 6.01
N TYR A 53 8.41 3.85 6.30
CA TYR A 53 7.71 4.67 5.29
C TYR A 53 8.12 6.12 5.42
N LYS A 54 8.51 6.75 4.30
CA LYS A 54 8.83 8.19 4.25
C LYS A 54 7.85 8.91 3.34
N ASN A 55 7.24 9.96 3.87
CA ASN A 55 6.38 10.84 3.10
C ASN A 55 7.22 11.84 2.29
N ASN A 56 7.37 11.60 1.01
CA ASN A 56 8.04 12.51 0.08
C ASN A 56 7.06 13.43 -0.66
N SER A 57 5.74 13.31 -0.41
CA SER A 57 4.73 14.18 -0.99
C SER A 57 4.72 15.56 -0.31
N PRO A 58 4.11 16.57 -0.94
CA PRO A 58 3.86 17.87 -0.30
C PRO A 58 2.74 17.82 0.73
N ASP A 59 2.01 16.71 0.83
CA ASP A 59 0.81 16.59 1.64
C ASP A 59 1.09 16.03 3.03
N LYS A 60 0.22 16.37 3.98
CA LYS A 60 0.15 15.70 5.28
C LYS A 60 -0.71 14.43 5.16
N LEU A 61 -0.22 13.31 5.63
CA LEU A 61 -0.95 12.05 5.62
C LEU A 61 -1.56 11.79 6.99
N ASN A 62 -2.87 11.55 7.04
CA ASN A 62 -3.60 11.25 8.27
C ASN A 62 -3.84 9.75 8.47
N ASP A 63 -3.66 8.97 7.41
CA ASP A 63 -3.88 7.55 7.37
C ASP A 63 -2.72 6.86 6.63
N ILE A 64 -2.51 5.58 6.94
CA ILE A 64 -1.69 4.68 6.14
C ILE A 64 -2.57 3.56 5.65
N PHE A 65 -2.47 3.24 4.36
CA PHE A 65 -3.19 2.13 3.75
C PHE A 65 -2.21 1.02 3.37
N ILE A 66 -2.62 -0.23 3.65
CA ILE A 66 -1.81 -1.43 3.41
C ILE A 66 -2.69 -2.45 2.70
N HIS A 67 -2.23 -2.94 1.56
CA HIS A 67 -2.87 -4.03 0.85
C HIS A 67 -2.58 -5.38 1.48
N LEU A 68 -3.61 -6.17 1.64
CA LEU A 68 -3.60 -7.57 2.07
C LEU A 68 -4.15 -8.43 0.93
N TYR A 69 -3.49 -8.41 -0.21
CA TYR A 69 -3.98 -9.01 -1.46
C TYR A 69 -4.44 -10.47 -1.36
N PRO A 70 -3.81 -11.37 -0.54
CA PRO A 70 -4.31 -12.72 -0.34
C PRO A 70 -5.77 -12.79 0.14
N ASN A 71 -6.29 -11.77 0.83
CA ASN A 71 -7.67 -11.73 1.31
C ASN A 71 -8.70 -11.70 0.17
N ALA A 72 -8.29 -11.40 -1.05
CA ALA A 72 -9.15 -11.48 -2.23
C ALA A 72 -9.65 -12.92 -2.52
N PHE A 73 -8.91 -13.93 -2.04
CA PHE A 73 -9.26 -15.34 -2.18
C PHE A 73 -10.08 -15.81 -0.97
N GLN A 74 -11.11 -15.05 -0.65
CA GLN A 74 -12.13 -15.36 0.35
C GLN A 74 -13.50 -15.22 -0.29
N LEU A 75 -14.46 -16.07 0.10
CA LEU A 75 -15.85 -15.87 -0.29
C LEU A 75 -16.36 -14.54 0.27
N GLY A 76 -17.08 -13.79 -0.57
CA GLY A 76 -17.61 -12.48 -0.22
C GLY A 76 -16.61 -11.32 -0.38
N SER A 77 -15.36 -11.58 -0.77
CA SER A 77 -14.43 -10.52 -1.19
C SER A 77 -14.93 -9.78 -2.43
N VAL A 78 -14.39 -8.59 -2.70
CA VAL A 78 -14.68 -7.84 -3.94
C VAL A 78 -14.40 -8.71 -5.16
N LYS A 79 -13.23 -9.35 -5.21
CA LYS A 79 -12.85 -10.27 -6.29
C LYS A 79 -13.83 -11.44 -6.45
N SER A 80 -14.28 -12.02 -5.33
CA SER A 80 -15.29 -13.09 -5.34
C SER A 80 -16.60 -12.59 -5.94
N ARG A 81 -17.08 -11.42 -5.52
CA ARG A 81 -18.30 -10.83 -6.07
C ARG A 81 -18.19 -10.50 -7.56
N ASP A 82 -17.03 -9.99 -7.99
CA ASP A 82 -16.77 -9.71 -9.40
C ASP A 82 -16.93 -10.98 -10.24
N TYR A 83 -16.26 -12.09 -9.86
CA TYR A 83 -16.36 -13.35 -10.57
C TYR A 83 -17.78 -13.93 -10.58
N LEU A 84 -18.47 -13.88 -9.43
CA LEU A 84 -19.84 -14.38 -9.33
C LEU A 84 -20.83 -13.53 -10.16
N ASN A 85 -20.54 -12.27 -10.40
CA ASN A 85 -21.29 -11.36 -11.27
C ASN A 85 -20.86 -11.42 -12.75
N GLY A 86 -19.98 -12.32 -13.12
CA GLY A 86 -19.54 -12.54 -14.51
C GLY A 86 -18.42 -11.63 -14.99
N TYR A 87 -17.74 -10.93 -14.08
CA TYR A 87 -16.51 -10.20 -14.41
C TYR A 87 -15.31 -11.13 -14.34
N GLY A 88 -14.35 -10.93 -15.23
CA GLY A 88 -13.11 -11.72 -15.26
C GLY A 88 -13.25 -13.05 -16.00
N ARG A 89 -12.18 -13.85 -15.94
CA ARG A 89 -12.09 -15.11 -16.72
C ARG A 89 -12.93 -16.22 -16.10
N GLU A 90 -13.78 -16.85 -16.92
CA GLU A 90 -14.66 -17.97 -16.50
C GLU A 90 -13.89 -19.12 -15.81
N SER A 91 -12.70 -19.47 -16.32
CA SER A 91 -11.88 -20.54 -15.74
C SER A 91 -11.44 -20.25 -14.29
N ARG A 92 -11.32 -18.97 -13.93
CA ARG A 92 -11.02 -18.55 -12.55
C ARG A 92 -12.28 -18.40 -11.71
N ALA A 93 -13.38 -17.93 -12.34
CA ALA A 93 -14.67 -17.84 -11.70
C ALA A 93 -15.15 -19.19 -11.15
N ALA A 94 -14.76 -20.30 -11.78
CA ALA A 94 -15.13 -21.65 -11.34
C ALA A 94 -14.73 -21.90 -9.88
N TYR A 95 -13.52 -21.53 -9.46
CA TYR A 95 -13.06 -21.70 -8.07
C TYR A 95 -14.00 -21.02 -7.06
N PHE A 96 -14.46 -19.81 -7.39
CA PHE A 96 -15.36 -19.03 -6.52
C PHE A 96 -16.78 -19.56 -6.54
N LYS A 97 -17.26 -20.07 -7.70
CA LYS A 97 -18.58 -20.71 -7.85
C LYS A 97 -18.63 -22.02 -7.09
N ASP A 98 -17.53 -22.77 -7.03
CA ASP A 98 -17.41 -24.03 -6.31
C ASP A 98 -17.08 -23.84 -4.82
N GLY A 99 -17.10 -22.58 -4.32
CA GLY A 99 -16.98 -22.27 -2.90
C GLY A 99 -15.55 -22.15 -2.38
N LEU A 100 -14.54 -22.05 -3.25
CA LEU A 100 -13.09 -21.91 -2.89
C LEU A 100 -12.55 -23.03 -1.98
N ASP A 101 -13.19 -24.20 -1.91
CA ASP A 101 -12.79 -25.27 -0.98
C ASP A 101 -11.32 -25.66 -1.16
N GLY A 102 -10.50 -25.41 -0.13
CA GLY A 102 -9.06 -25.61 -0.13
C GLY A 102 -8.24 -24.58 -0.93
N TYR A 103 -8.88 -23.54 -1.50
CA TYR A 103 -8.23 -22.45 -2.24
C TYR A 103 -8.26 -21.12 -1.51
N GLU A 104 -8.92 -21.03 -0.36
CA GLU A 104 -8.95 -19.81 0.45
C GLU A 104 -7.55 -19.42 0.87
N SER A 105 -7.25 -18.14 0.72
CA SER A 105 -6.01 -17.56 1.17
C SER A 105 -6.30 -16.30 2.00
N LYS A 106 -5.58 -16.11 3.10
CA LYS A 106 -5.86 -15.00 4.00
C LYS A 106 -4.64 -14.58 4.80
N ILE A 107 -4.42 -13.28 4.85
CA ILE A 107 -3.56 -12.64 5.84
C ILE A 107 -4.39 -12.29 7.07
N HIS A 108 -3.98 -12.76 8.22
CA HIS A 108 -4.50 -12.38 9.52
C HIS A 108 -3.47 -11.52 10.25
N VAL A 109 -3.77 -10.24 10.40
CA VAL A 109 -2.95 -9.30 11.17
C VAL A 109 -3.18 -9.55 12.65
N ARG A 110 -2.14 -9.94 13.38
CA ARG A 110 -2.18 -10.21 14.82
C ARG A 110 -1.91 -8.96 15.65
N ASN A 111 -0.98 -8.14 15.16
CA ASN A 111 -0.56 -6.91 15.80
C ASN A 111 -0.10 -5.91 14.74
N LEU A 112 -0.37 -4.64 14.99
CA LEU A 112 0.16 -3.53 14.21
C LEU A 112 0.44 -2.37 15.16
N THR A 113 1.64 -1.82 15.09
CA THR A 113 2.00 -0.59 15.81
C THR A 113 2.69 0.38 14.86
N ILE A 114 2.39 1.66 15.02
CA ILE A 114 3.00 2.74 14.25
C ILE A 114 3.69 3.70 15.20
N ALA A 115 4.95 4.01 14.91
CA ALA A 115 5.76 4.95 15.67
C ALA A 115 6.36 6.02 14.75
N LYS A 116 6.55 7.22 15.30
CA LYS A 116 7.27 8.33 14.68
C LYS A 116 8.33 8.82 15.65
N ASN A 117 9.62 8.84 15.21
CA ASN A 117 10.76 9.18 16.07
C ASN A 117 10.74 8.36 17.39
N ASP A 118 10.52 7.05 17.27
CA ASP A 118 10.40 6.08 18.38
C ASP A 118 9.24 6.33 19.35
N ASN A 119 8.41 7.33 19.10
CA ASN A 119 7.19 7.56 19.87
C ASN A 119 6.02 6.84 19.21
N PHE A 120 5.32 6.02 20.01
CA PHE A 120 4.09 5.36 19.60
C PHE A 120 3.03 6.38 19.18
N ILE A 121 2.43 6.20 18.00
CA ILE A 121 1.40 7.10 17.49
C ILE A 121 0.10 6.40 17.10
N SER A 122 0.09 5.10 16.84
CA SER A 122 -1.16 4.37 16.58
C SER A 122 -0.97 2.86 16.65
N ASP A 123 -2.04 2.18 17.04
CA ASP A 123 -2.27 0.74 16.95
C ASP A 123 -3.69 0.45 16.45
N ASN A 124 -4.43 1.50 16.06
CA ASN A 124 -5.81 1.38 15.63
C ASN A 124 -5.86 1.22 14.11
N PHE A 125 -6.42 0.11 13.67
CA PHE A 125 -6.63 -0.18 12.26
C PHE A 125 -7.98 -0.86 12.03
N GLU A 126 -8.46 -0.75 10.82
CA GLU A 126 -9.62 -1.48 10.30
C GLU A 126 -9.23 -2.20 9.01
N ILE A 127 -9.85 -3.34 8.74
CA ILE A 127 -9.64 -4.09 7.51
C ILE A 127 -10.97 -4.19 6.80
N ASP A 128 -11.01 -3.69 5.56
CA ASP A 128 -12.11 -3.87 4.64
C ASP A 128 -11.58 -4.61 3.41
N ASP A 129 -12.07 -5.84 3.21
CA ASP A 129 -11.66 -6.70 2.11
C ASP A 129 -10.13 -6.94 2.10
N THR A 130 -9.44 -6.43 1.09
CA THR A 130 -7.99 -6.52 0.90
C THR A 130 -7.24 -5.27 1.35
N VAL A 131 -7.90 -4.34 2.03
CA VAL A 131 -7.32 -3.07 2.44
C VAL A 131 -7.35 -2.92 3.95
N LEU A 132 -6.20 -2.73 4.55
CA LEU A 132 -6.04 -2.28 5.93
C LEU A 132 -5.82 -0.78 5.94
N ARG A 133 -6.61 -0.07 6.74
CA ARG A 133 -6.45 1.36 7.02
C ARG A 133 -6.02 1.56 8.46
N ALA A 134 -4.89 2.21 8.67
CA ALA A 134 -4.43 2.62 9.99
C ALA A 134 -4.52 4.14 10.11
N LYS A 135 -5.34 4.62 11.06
CA LYS A 135 -5.50 6.05 11.32
C LYS A 135 -4.41 6.57 12.24
N LEU A 136 -3.72 7.62 11.82
CA LEU A 136 -2.66 8.23 12.59
C LEU A 136 -3.23 9.24 13.60
N LYS A 137 -2.84 9.14 14.88
CA LYS A 137 -3.19 10.13 15.91
C LYS A 137 -2.52 11.48 15.66
N GLN A 138 -1.38 11.48 14.97
CA GLN A 138 -0.66 12.65 14.52
C GLN A 138 -0.34 12.50 13.03
N PRO A 139 -0.63 13.50 12.19
CA PRO A 139 -0.31 13.41 10.77
C PRO A 139 1.18 13.20 10.50
N LEU A 140 1.49 12.47 9.43
CA LEU A 140 2.82 12.40 8.87
C LEU A 140 3.03 13.57 7.91
N LEU A 141 3.89 14.51 8.30
CA LEU A 141 4.18 15.69 7.49
C LEU A 141 5.14 15.38 6.33
N PRO A 142 5.21 16.26 5.31
CA PRO A 142 6.20 16.17 4.25
C PRO A 142 7.63 15.99 4.79
N GLY A 143 8.34 14.99 4.24
CA GLY A 143 9.70 14.64 4.61
C GLY A 143 9.85 13.77 5.87
N GLU A 144 8.79 13.60 6.66
CA GLU A 144 8.82 12.77 7.87
C GLU A 144 8.79 11.27 7.55
N LYS A 145 9.19 10.47 8.54
CA LYS A 145 9.19 9.00 8.47
C LYS A 145 8.31 8.39 9.55
N LEU A 146 7.71 7.24 9.20
CA LEU A 146 7.06 6.32 10.11
C LEU A 146 7.79 4.99 10.14
N ARG A 147 7.78 4.36 11.31
CA ARG A 147 8.03 2.95 11.49
C ARG A 147 6.71 2.23 11.74
N ILE A 148 6.45 1.18 10.98
CA ILE A 148 5.29 0.32 11.13
C ILE A 148 5.80 -1.06 11.45
N ASP A 149 5.48 -1.58 12.64
CA ASP A 149 5.73 -2.96 13.00
C ASP A 149 4.42 -3.73 12.89
N ILE A 150 4.45 -4.83 12.14
CA ILE A 150 3.26 -5.66 11.89
C ILE A 150 3.63 -7.14 12.04
N ASP A 151 2.84 -7.85 12.88
CA ASP A 151 2.88 -9.30 13.02
C ASP A 151 1.65 -9.90 12.35
N TRP A 152 1.85 -10.91 11.52
CA TRP A 152 0.78 -11.48 10.74
C TRP A 152 1.02 -12.96 10.42
N ASN A 153 -0.06 -13.66 10.14
CA ASN A 153 -0.03 -14.99 9.58
C ASN A 153 -0.65 -14.96 8.19
N HIS A 154 -0.12 -15.77 7.27
CA HIS A 154 -0.72 -15.97 5.96
C HIS A 154 -1.06 -17.45 5.79
N HIS A 155 -2.35 -17.77 5.76
CA HIS A 155 -2.81 -19.08 5.30
C HIS A 155 -2.74 -19.13 3.77
N VAL A 156 -1.98 -20.10 3.25
CA VAL A 156 -1.75 -20.26 1.81
C VAL A 156 -2.69 -21.33 1.28
N GLY A 157 -3.71 -20.93 0.58
CA GLY A 157 -4.65 -21.82 -0.09
C GLY A 157 -4.05 -22.53 -1.31
N GLY A 158 -4.84 -23.39 -1.95
CA GLY A 158 -4.51 -23.97 -3.25
C GLY A 158 -4.20 -22.90 -4.30
N MET A 159 -3.40 -23.26 -5.29
CA MET A 159 -2.96 -22.28 -6.31
C MET A 159 -4.12 -21.83 -7.20
N VAL A 160 -4.46 -20.55 -7.08
CA VAL A 160 -5.33 -19.82 -7.99
C VAL A 160 -4.49 -18.71 -8.63
N GLU A 161 -4.51 -18.60 -9.92
CA GLU A 161 -3.70 -17.62 -10.66
C GLU A 161 -2.19 -17.86 -10.47
N ARG A 162 -1.48 -16.88 -9.83
CA ARG A 162 -0.02 -16.90 -9.66
C ARG A 162 0.42 -17.02 -8.19
N ALA A 163 -0.50 -17.33 -7.29
CA ALA A 163 -0.21 -17.51 -5.87
C ALA A 163 -0.95 -18.73 -5.31
N GLY A 164 -0.34 -19.41 -4.36
CA GLY A 164 -0.90 -20.57 -3.69
C GLY A 164 0.05 -21.76 -3.63
N TYR A 165 -0.47 -22.86 -3.10
CA TYR A 165 0.22 -24.15 -2.97
C TYR A 165 -0.26 -25.12 -4.03
N TYR A 166 0.67 -25.85 -4.67
CA TYR A 166 0.39 -26.93 -5.59
C TYR A 166 1.53 -27.96 -5.56
N GLU A 167 1.19 -29.22 -5.27
CA GLU A 167 2.12 -30.38 -5.33
C GLU A 167 3.47 -30.16 -4.64
N GLY A 168 3.47 -29.62 -3.41
CA GLY A 168 4.71 -29.37 -2.65
C GLY A 168 5.40 -28.05 -2.98
N GLN A 169 4.86 -27.25 -3.90
CA GLN A 169 5.42 -25.97 -4.30
C GLN A 169 4.55 -24.81 -3.80
N TYR A 170 5.19 -23.78 -3.25
CA TYR A 170 4.57 -22.52 -2.88
C TYR A 170 4.93 -21.43 -3.88
N ASN A 171 3.92 -20.88 -4.54
CA ASN A 171 4.05 -19.70 -5.38
C ASN A 171 3.51 -18.49 -4.64
N MET A 172 4.37 -17.50 -4.39
CA MET A 172 4.09 -16.40 -3.47
C MET A 172 4.13 -15.05 -4.19
N ALA A 173 3.07 -14.75 -4.96
CA ALA A 173 2.88 -13.43 -5.53
C ALA A 173 2.03 -12.56 -4.59
N GLN A 174 2.45 -11.30 -4.35
CA GLN A 174 1.70 -10.33 -3.53
C GLN A 174 1.35 -10.84 -2.11
N TRP A 175 2.22 -11.60 -1.49
CA TRP A 175 1.99 -12.42 -0.30
C TRP A 175 2.12 -11.69 1.04
N TYR A 176 2.66 -10.48 1.05
CA TYR A 176 2.97 -9.70 2.25
C TYR A 176 2.09 -8.43 2.34
N PRO A 177 1.89 -7.88 3.56
CA PRO A 177 1.25 -6.58 3.73
C PRO A 177 2.05 -5.49 3.02
N LYS A 178 1.47 -4.91 1.96
CA LYS A 178 2.14 -3.94 1.09
C LYS A 178 1.53 -2.56 1.27
N VAL A 179 2.33 -1.56 1.60
CA VAL A 179 1.85 -0.17 1.68
C VAL A 179 1.31 0.25 0.31
N ALA A 180 0.12 0.83 0.29
CA ALA A 180 -0.51 1.33 -0.92
C ALA A 180 0.28 2.49 -1.52
N ALA A 181 0.20 2.69 -2.82
CA ALA A 181 0.79 3.85 -3.46
C ALA A 181 0.06 5.13 -3.07
N TYR A 182 0.82 6.20 -2.88
CA TYR A 182 0.28 7.55 -2.70
C TYR A 182 0.94 8.48 -3.70
N ASP A 183 0.14 9.08 -4.56
CA ASP A 183 0.60 10.03 -5.57
C ASP A 183 -0.24 11.33 -5.57
N LYS A 184 -0.15 12.12 -6.62
CA LYS A 184 -0.90 13.39 -6.75
C LYS A 184 -2.43 13.23 -6.72
N GLU A 185 -2.94 12.04 -6.95
CA GLU A 185 -4.37 11.71 -6.91
C GLU A 185 -4.79 11.19 -5.52
N GLY A 186 -3.81 11.00 -4.62
CA GLY A 186 -4.02 10.49 -3.27
C GLY A 186 -3.62 9.03 -3.09
N TRP A 187 -4.25 8.34 -2.13
CA TRP A 187 -4.02 6.93 -1.86
C TRP A 187 -4.72 6.05 -2.91
N HIS A 188 -3.96 5.14 -3.51
CA HIS A 188 -4.48 4.06 -4.35
C HIS A 188 -4.72 2.82 -3.50
N ALA A 189 -5.77 2.89 -2.70
CA ALA A 189 -6.15 1.83 -1.74
C ALA A 189 -7.38 1.05 -2.23
N ASP A 190 -7.43 0.76 -3.52
CA ASP A 190 -8.52 -0.01 -4.11
C ASP A 190 -8.45 -1.47 -3.69
N PRO A 191 -9.59 -2.14 -3.47
CA PRO A 191 -9.62 -3.57 -3.21
C PRO A 191 -9.15 -4.36 -4.44
N PHE A 192 -8.76 -5.62 -4.24
CA PHE A 192 -8.31 -6.47 -5.33
C PHE A 192 -9.50 -7.00 -6.14
N HIS A 193 -9.70 -6.47 -7.33
CA HIS A 193 -10.71 -6.87 -8.30
C HIS A 193 -10.34 -8.13 -9.11
N ALA A 194 -11.32 -8.72 -9.79
CA ALA A 194 -11.10 -9.86 -10.70
C ALA A 194 -10.23 -9.50 -11.90
N GLU A 195 -10.30 -8.28 -12.38
CA GLU A 195 -9.49 -7.70 -13.46
C GLU A 195 -8.86 -6.39 -12.98
N GLY A 196 -7.67 -6.09 -13.48
CA GLY A 196 -6.90 -4.90 -13.16
C GLY A 196 -5.44 -5.24 -12.86
N GLU A 197 -4.61 -4.21 -12.78
CA GLU A 197 -3.19 -4.34 -12.47
C GLU A 197 -2.89 -3.79 -11.07
N PHE A 198 -1.87 -4.36 -10.43
CA PHE A 198 -1.40 -3.86 -9.16
C PHE A 198 -0.65 -2.56 -9.34
N TYR A 199 -1.01 -1.56 -8.53
CA TYR A 199 -0.27 -0.33 -8.45
C TYR A 199 0.36 -0.21 -7.05
N GLY A 200 1.64 0.06 -6.98
CA GLY A 200 2.34 0.14 -5.70
C GLY A 200 3.69 0.82 -5.83
N GLU A 201 4.17 1.31 -4.70
CA GLU A 201 5.48 1.93 -4.61
C GLU A 201 6.61 0.91 -4.81
N PHE A 202 7.73 1.39 -5.32
CA PHE A 202 9.00 0.69 -5.24
C PHE A 202 9.50 0.70 -3.79
N GLY A 203 10.23 -0.35 -3.41
CA GLY A 203 10.78 -0.45 -2.07
C GLY A 203 12.07 -1.26 -2.04
N ASN A 204 12.80 -1.12 -0.95
CA ASN A 204 13.90 -2.01 -0.62
C ASN A 204 13.36 -3.15 0.25
N PHE A 205 13.83 -4.37 -0.02
CA PHE A 205 13.35 -5.55 0.68
C PHE A 205 14.52 -6.31 1.27
N LYS A 206 14.42 -6.60 2.55
CA LYS A 206 15.23 -7.60 3.24
C LYS A 206 14.26 -8.64 3.78
N VAL A 207 14.41 -9.89 3.34
CA VAL A 207 13.53 -11.00 3.72
C VAL A 207 14.38 -12.14 4.23
N THR A 208 14.09 -12.59 5.46
CA THR A 208 14.71 -13.77 6.07
C THR A 208 13.68 -14.87 6.13
N PHE A 209 13.99 -16.05 5.56
CA PHE A 209 13.15 -17.25 5.63
C PHE A 209 13.78 -18.28 6.57
N GLU A 210 12.93 -18.89 7.40
CA GLU A 210 13.25 -19.99 8.33
C GLU A 210 12.31 -21.17 8.16
#